data_6ea90ab9541c9729f45fdc29cc7fd3d6
#
_entry.id   6ea90ab9541c9729f45fdc29cc7fd3d6
#
_cell.length_a   1.000
_cell.length_b   1.000
_cell.length_c   1.000
_cell.angle_alpha   90.00
_cell.angle_beta   90.00
_cell.angle_gamma   90.00
#
_symmetry.space_group_name_H-M   'P 1'
#
loop_
_entity.id
_entity.type
_entity.pdbx_description
1 polymer ?
#
loop_
_entity_poly.entity_id
_entity_poly.type
_entity_poly.pdbx_seq_one_letter_code
_entity_poly.pdbx_strand_id
1 'polypeptide(L)'
;KATGFPIAKIAALLAVGYTLDELQNDITKVTPASFEPVIDYVVTKIPKFNFEKFQGTPKVLNTAMKSVGEIMAIGRSFKESILIVLYSIEGDNLGFDISHELLNLKDDELKEQLLIQRPDRLFLVAEAIRRDFTIEDINSITGIDNFFLREIKEIIDTEKLLIKSQGILDLNLIIQAKKIGFSNTHIASLTKKEAEDIYDLLNKNGAKNIFKRVDTCGN
;
A
#
# COMPACT_ATOMS: atom_id res chain seq x y z
N LYS A 1 -10.57 -10.95 8.05
CA LYS A 1 -11.33 -9.79 7.57
C LYS A 1 -11.33 -9.68 6.05
N ALA A 2 -10.18 -9.85 5.40
CA ALA A 2 -10.06 -9.81 3.94
C ALA A 2 -10.86 -10.93 3.24
N THR A 3 -10.81 -12.14 3.79
CA THR A 3 -11.49 -13.33 3.24
C THR A 3 -12.95 -13.49 3.72
N GLY A 4 -13.41 -12.67 4.67
CA GLY A 4 -14.73 -12.83 5.29
C GLY A 4 -14.79 -13.91 6.39
N PHE A 5 -13.66 -14.53 6.74
CA PHE A 5 -13.63 -15.56 7.79
C PHE A 5 -14.05 -14.98 9.16
N PRO A 6 -15.01 -15.60 9.88
CA PRO A 6 -15.59 -15.06 11.10
C PRO A 6 -14.70 -15.32 12.34
N ILE A 7 -13.54 -14.68 12.41
CA ILE A 7 -12.51 -14.90 13.44
C ILE A 7 -13.08 -14.80 14.84
N ALA A 8 -13.93 -13.81 15.15
CA ALA A 8 -14.47 -13.58 16.50
C ALA A 8 -15.36 -14.77 16.94
N LYS A 9 -16.22 -15.27 16.04
CA LYS A 9 -17.07 -16.46 16.32
C LYS A 9 -16.21 -17.69 16.58
N ILE A 10 -15.22 -17.93 15.72
CA ILE A 10 -14.34 -19.09 15.85
C ILE A 10 -13.52 -18.99 17.14
N ALA A 11 -12.94 -17.80 17.43
CA ALA A 11 -12.19 -17.60 18.67
C ALA A 11 -13.03 -17.86 19.93
N ALA A 12 -14.30 -17.45 19.96
CA ALA A 12 -15.21 -17.72 21.06
C ALA A 12 -15.47 -19.23 21.24
N LEU A 13 -15.63 -19.99 20.16
CA LEU A 13 -15.82 -21.44 20.20
C LEU A 13 -14.54 -22.17 20.67
N LEU A 14 -13.35 -21.73 20.22
CA LEU A 14 -12.08 -22.27 20.70
C LEU A 14 -11.90 -22.02 22.20
N ALA A 15 -12.32 -20.85 22.71
CA ALA A 15 -12.22 -20.51 24.11
C ALA A 15 -13.06 -21.41 25.04
N VAL A 16 -14.11 -22.05 24.52
CA VAL A 16 -14.95 -23.01 25.26
C VAL A 16 -14.59 -24.48 24.99
N GLY A 17 -13.48 -24.73 24.27
CA GLY A 17 -12.86 -26.05 24.17
C GLY A 17 -13.01 -26.75 22.83
N TYR A 18 -13.63 -26.14 21.82
CA TYR A 18 -13.63 -26.69 20.46
C TYR A 18 -12.25 -26.57 19.82
N THR A 19 -11.95 -27.45 18.85
CA THR A 19 -10.76 -27.35 18.00
C THR A 19 -11.14 -26.85 16.60
N LEU A 20 -10.15 -26.38 15.83
CA LEU A 20 -10.40 -25.90 14.45
C LEU A 20 -10.90 -27.01 13.53
N ASP A 21 -10.52 -28.26 13.79
CA ASP A 21 -10.93 -29.41 12.98
C ASP A 21 -12.38 -29.85 13.26
N GLU A 22 -12.86 -29.58 14.47
CA GLU A 22 -14.26 -29.87 14.86
C GLU A 22 -15.24 -28.81 14.33
N LEU A 23 -14.76 -27.62 14.05
CA LEU A 23 -15.58 -26.50 13.58
C LEU A 23 -15.68 -26.49 12.04
N GLN A 24 -16.89 -26.25 11.56
CA GLN A 24 -17.12 -26.09 10.12
C GLN A 24 -16.70 -24.68 9.66
N ASN A 25 -16.08 -24.59 8.49
CA ASN A 25 -15.79 -23.32 7.84
C ASN A 25 -17.10 -22.69 7.34
N ASP A 26 -17.45 -21.51 7.85
CA ASP A 26 -18.69 -20.82 7.52
C ASP A 26 -18.78 -20.35 6.06
N ILE A 27 -17.65 -20.28 5.37
CA ILE A 27 -17.55 -19.79 3.98
C ILE A 27 -17.75 -20.97 3.03
N THR A 28 -16.91 -21.99 3.13
CA THR A 28 -16.95 -23.18 2.24
C THR A 28 -18.11 -24.11 2.59
N LYS A 29 -18.49 -24.16 3.87
CA LYS A 29 -19.53 -25.03 4.45
C LYS A 29 -19.30 -26.53 4.27
N VAL A 30 -18.16 -26.93 3.72
CA VAL A 30 -17.79 -28.33 3.47
C VAL A 30 -16.42 -28.67 4.03
N THR A 31 -15.58 -27.69 4.33
CA THR A 31 -14.26 -27.89 4.91
C THR A 31 -14.24 -27.53 6.40
N PRO A 32 -13.28 -28.02 7.18
CA PRO A 32 -13.10 -27.57 8.58
C PRO A 32 -12.61 -26.12 8.65
N ALA A 33 -12.73 -25.53 9.83
CA ALA A 33 -12.25 -24.15 10.07
C ALA A 33 -10.71 -24.04 9.99
N SER A 34 -9.98 -25.15 10.03
CA SER A 34 -8.52 -25.23 9.81
C SER A 34 -8.12 -25.10 8.33
N PHE A 35 -9.08 -25.11 7.40
CA PHE A 35 -8.79 -25.00 5.97
C PHE A 35 -8.14 -23.62 5.63
N GLU A 36 -6.99 -23.65 4.99
CA GLU A 36 -6.31 -22.47 4.45
C GLU A 36 -6.72 -22.26 2.99
N PRO A 37 -7.33 -21.12 2.65
CA PRO A 37 -7.66 -20.81 1.26
C PRO A 37 -6.40 -20.50 0.45
N VAL A 38 -6.38 -20.89 -0.82
CA VAL A 38 -5.39 -20.44 -1.80
C VAL A 38 -5.92 -19.17 -2.47
N ILE A 39 -5.28 -18.04 -2.21
CA ILE A 39 -5.71 -16.74 -2.72
C ILE A 39 -4.73 -16.23 -3.79
N ASP A 40 -5.26 -15.54 -4.80
CA ASP A 40 -4.51 -14.95 -5.94
C ASP A 40 -4.52 -13.42 -5.93
N TYR A 41 -4.78 -12.82 -4.78
CA TYR A 41 -4.82 -11.38 -4.57
C TYR A 41 -4.01 -10.96 -3.34
N VAL A 42 -3.67 -9.68 -3.29
CA VAL A 42 -2.96 -9.07 -2.14
C VAL A 42 -3.89 -8.07 -1.48
N VAL A 43 -3.96 -8.11 -0.16
CA VAL A 43 -4.67 -7.10 0.63
C VAL A 43 -3.67 -6.28 1.40
N THR A 44 -3.66 -4.97 1.14
CA THR A 44 -2.90 -4.01 1.94
C THR A 44 -3.85 -3.26 2.86
N LYS A 45 -3.46 -3.15 4.12
CA LYS A 45 -4.21 -2.46 5.17
C LYS A 45 -3.31 -1.44 5.86
N ILE A 46 -3.73 -0.17 5.87
CA ILE A 46 -3.02 0.91 6.54
C ILE A 46 -3.91 1.47 7.66
N PRO A 47 -3.39 1.60 8.88
CA PRO A 47 -4.11 2.25 9.97
C PRO A 47 -4.20 3.76 9.73
N LYS A 48 -5.34 4.36 10.06
CA LYS A 48 -5.53 5.80 10.10
C LYS A 48 -5.22 6.32 11.49
N PHE A 49 -4.32 7.28 11.59
CA PHE A 49 -4.00 7.99 12.82
C PHE A 49 -4.58 9.40 12.81
N ASN A 50 -4.90 9.94 13.97
CA ASN A 50 -5.50 11.26 14.10
C ASN A 50 -4.84 12.03 15.25
N PHE A 51 -3.50 12.06 15.24
CA PHE A 51 -2.72 12.72 16.30
C PHE A 51 -2.99 14.21 16.44
N GLU A 52 -3.45 14.85 15.36
CA GLU A 52 -3.79 16.27 15.36
C GLU A 52 -4.93 16.61 16.31
N LYS A 53 -5.88 15.69 16.50
CA LYS A 53 -7.01 15.85 17.42
C LYS A 53 -6.66 15.53 18.87
N PHE A 54 -5.51 14.89 19.14
CA PHE A 54 -5.10 14.49 20.47
C PHE A 54 -3.83 15.23 20.87
N GLN A 55 -3.99 16.49 21.28
CA GLN A 55 -2.85 17.32 21.72
C GLN A 55 -2.10 16.66 22.88
N GLY A 56 -0.76 16.73 22.81
CA GLY A 56 0.12 16.14 23.84
C GLY A 56 0.37 14.64 23.71
N THR A 57 -0.27 13.94 22.77
CA THR A 57 0.01 12.52 22.55
C THR A 57 1.27 12.34 21.69
N PRO A 58 2.26 11.54 22.18
CA PRO A 58 3.45 11.26 21.38
C PRO A 58 3.11 10.60 20.04
N LYS A 59 3.65 11.13 18.96
CA LYS A 59 3.44 10.57 17.58
C LYS A 59 4.22 9.27 17.34
N VAL A 60 4.97 8.78 18.33
CA VAL A 60 5.70 7.52 18.24
C VAL A 60 4.73 6.35 18.46
N LEU A 61 4.81 5.36 17.58
CA LEU A 61 4.01 4.13 17.67
C LEU A 61 4.65 3.17 18.68
N ASN A 62 3.82 2.49 19.44
CA ASN A 62 4.20 1.49 20.44
C ASN A 62 3.13 0.39 20.53
N THR A 63 3.14 -0.42 21.57
CA THR A 63 2.17 -1.50 21.80
C THR A 63 0.74 -1.02 22.09
N ALA A 64 0.54 0.26 22.46
CA ALA A 64 -0.79 0.83 22.64
C ALA A 64 -1.45 1.15 21.29
N MET A 65 -2.73 0.82 21.16
CA MET A 65 -3.50 1.15 19.95
C MET A 65 -3.71 2.67 19.85
N LYS A 66 -3.20 3.28 18.79
CA LYS A 66 -3.32 4.73 18.52
C LYS A 66 -4.07 5.05 17.21
N SER A 67 -4.43 4.02 16.45
CA SER A 67 -5.24 4.20 15.24
C SER A 67 -6.69 4.44 15.58
N VAL A 68 -7.35 5.29 14.80
CA VAL A 68 -8.78 5.63 14.92
C VAL A 68 -9.64 4.92 13.86
N GLY A 69 -8.99 4.27 12.91
CA GLY A 69 -9.61 3.54 11.81
C GLY A 69 -8.55 2.87 10.94
N GLU A 70 -9.00 2.34 9.83
CA GLU A 70 -8.15 1.62 8.87
C GLU A 70 -8.68 1.75 7.47
N ILE A 71 -7.77 1.75 6.49
CA ILE A 71 -8.07 1.69 5.07
C ILE A 71 -7.57 0.34 4.56
N MET A 72 -8.33 -0.31 3.71
CA MET A 72 -7.98 -1.61 3.13
C MET A 72 -8.22 -1.58 1.63
N ALA A 73 -7.26 -2.07 0.87
CA ALA A 73 -7.38 -2.24 -0.56
C ALA A 73 -6.96 -3.65 -1.01
N ILE A 74 -7.59 -4.11 -2.07
CA ILE A 74 -7.29 -5.39 -2.72
C ILE A 74 -6.66 -5.08 -4.07
N GLY A 75 -5.54 -5.74 -4.38
CA GLY A 75 -4.85 -5.64 -5.66
C GLY A 75 -4.32 -7.01 -6.09
N ARG A 76 -3.79 -7.09 -7.29
CA ARG A 76 -3.16 -8.32 -7.83
C ARG A 76 -1.70 -8.46 -7.40
N SER A 77 -1.10 -7.36 -6.98
CA SER A 77 0.26 -7.29 -6.45
C SER A 77 0.31 -6.36 -5.25
N PHE A 78 1.41 -6.44 -4.49
CA PHE A 78 1.63 -5.50 -3.39
C PHE A 78 1.68 -4.06 -3.89
N LYS A 79 2.36 -3.79 -5.00
CA LYS A 79 2.46 -2.45 -5.60
C LYS A 79 1.08 -1.86 -5.91
N GLU A 80 0.22 -2.63 -6.57
CA GLU A 80 -1.13 -2.20 -6.89
C GLU A 80 -1.94 -1.92 -5.63
N SER A 81 -1.96 -2.86 -4.67
CA SER A 81 -2.75 -2.72 -3.44
C SER A 81 -2.27 -1.57 -2.56
N ILE A 82 -0.96 -1.32 -2.44
CA ILE A 82 -0.43 -0.22 -1.63
C ILE A 82 -0.76 1.13 -2.26
N LEU A 83 -0.65 1.28 -3.59
CA LEU A 83 -1.01 2.51 -4.27
C LEU A 83 -2.50 2.82 -4.13
N ILE A 84 -3.39 1.83 -4.28
CA ILE A 84 -4.83 2.02 -4.07
C ILE A 84 -5.12 2.49 -2.65
N VAL A 85 -4.46 1.91 -1.63
CA VAL A 85 -4.62 2.35 -0.23
C VAL A 85 -4.15 3.79 -0.08
N LEU A 86 -2.98 4.16 -0.63
CA LEU A 86 -2.44 5.52 -0.53
C LEU A 86 -3.37 6.55 -1.17
N TYR A 87 -3.98 6.26 -2.33
CA TYR A 87 -4.99 7.13 -2.94
C TYR A 87 -6.29 7.22 -2.14
N SER A 88 -6.53 6.27 -1.25
CA SER A 88 -7.74 6.24 -0.40
C SER A 88 -7.53 6.95 0.94
N ILE A 89 -6.30 7.37 1.26
CA ILE A 89 -6.02 8.20 2.45
C ILE A 89 -6.59 9.60 2.18
N GLU A 90 -7.32 10.15 3.17
CA GLU A 90 -7.85 11.51 3.08
C GLU A 90 -6.71 12.52 2.92
N GLY A 91 -6.81 13.38 1.93
CA GLY A 91 -5.83 14.40 1.57
C GLY A 91 -5.56 14.41 0.07
N ASP A 92 -4.74 15.37 -0.37
CA ASP A 92 -4.37 15.54 -1.79
C ASP A 92 -3.14 14.73 -2.19
N ASN A 93 -2.70 13.78 -1.35
CA ASN A 93 -1.49 12.99 -1.59
C ASN A 93 -1.68 12.02 -2.76
N LEU A 94 -0.77 12.05 -3.70
CA LEU A 94 -0.68 11.12 -4.81
C LEU A 94 0.45 10.12 -4.54
N GLY A 95 0.11 8.89 -4.15
CA GLY A 95 1.10 7.85 -3.88
C GLY A 95 1.95 8.11 -2.62
N PHE A 96 3.27 8.03 -2.76
CA PHE A 96 4.23 8.23 -1.66
C PHE A 96 4.68 9.70 -1.52
N ASP A 97 3.83 10.66 -1.80
CA ASP A 97 4.14 12.06 -1.61
C ASP A 97 4.41 12.36 -0.13
N ILE A 98 5.43 13.16 0.11
CA ILE A 98 5.88 13.53 1.45
C ILE A 98 5.66 15.02 1.69
N SER A 99 5.38 15.40 2.93
CA SER A 99 5.21 16.81 3.29
C SER A 99 6.50 17.62 3.06
N HIS A 100 6.34 18.91 2.72
CA HIS A 100 7.48 19.82 2.50
C HIS A 100 8.47 19.87 3.68
N GLU A 101 7.99 19.71 4.91
CA GLU A 101 8.85 19.70 6.10
C GLU A 101 9.84 18.53 6.07
N LEU A 102 9.37 17.36 5.64
CA LEU A 102 10.19 16.14 5.58
C LEU A 102 11.12 16.12 4.36
N LEU A 103 10.76 16.82 3.28
CA LEU A 103 11.63 16.97 2.10
C LEU A 103 12.91 17.72 2.39
N ASN A 104 12.90 18.63 3.38
CA ASN A 104 14.05 19.46 3.74
C ASN A 104 15.04 18.80 4.71
N LEU A 105 14.77 17.59 5.18
CA LEU A 105 15.68 16.83 6.05
C LEU A 105 16.99 16.53 5.31
N LYS A 106 18.12 16.66 6.01
CA LYS A 106 19.41 16.14 5.54
C LYS A 106 19.42 14.61 5.63
N ASP A 107 20.32 13.97 4.91
CA ASP A 107 20.38 12.51 4.85
C ASP A 107 20.62 11.87 6.22
N ASP A 108 21.43 12.47 7.08
CA ASP A 108 21.65 11.97 8.44
C ASP A 108 20.39 12.13 9.32
N GLU A 109 19.69 13.27 9.19
CA GLU A 109 18.42 13.50 9.87
C GLU A 109 17.35 12.51 9.38
N LEU A 110 17.32 12.22 8.07
CA LEU A 110 16.40 11.23 7.50
C LEU A 110 16.68 9.83 8.07
N LYS A 111 17.95 9.43 8.23
CA LYS A 111 18.32 8.16 8.89
C LYS A 111 17.82 8.10 10.33
N GLU A 112 18.00 9.18 11.09
CA GLU A 112 17.50 9.26 12.47
C GLU A 112 15.97 9.13 12.53
N GLN A 113 15.26 9.78 11.60
CA GLN A 113 13.80 9.70 11.52
C GLN A 113 13.31 8.29 11.12
N LEU A 114 14.04 7.55 10.29
CA LEU A 114 13.74 6.17 9.90
C LEU A 114 13.85 5.19 11.07
N LEU A 115 14.70 5.45 12.08
CA LEU A 115 14.78 4.65 13.31
C LEU A 115 13.51 4.74 14.15
N ILE A 116 12.80 5.87 14.08
CA ILE A 116 11.63 6.13 14.90
C ILE A 116 10.42 5.43 14.31
N GLN A 117 9.68 4.68 15.12
CA GLN A 117 8.41 4.07 14.72
C GLN A 117 7.30 5.13 14.72
N ARG A 118 7.07 5.75 13.58
CA ARG A 118 6.12 6.84 13.38
C ARG A 118 5.11 6.52 12.28
N PRO A 119 3.92 7.16 12.28
CA PRO A 119 2.84 6.88 11.32
C PRO A 119 3.22 7.07 9.86
N ASP A 120 4.08 8.03 9.58
CA ASP A 120 4.53 8.44 8.24
C ASP A 120 5.86 7.79 7.82
N ARG A 121 6.34 6.80 8.57
CA ARG A 121 7.62 6.10 8.31
C ARG A 121 7.72 5.55 6.90
N LEU A 122 6.61 5.07 6.34
CA LEU A 122 6.59 4.50 4.99
C LEU A 122 6.89 5.55 3.91
N PHE A 123 6.44 6.79 4.12
CA PHE A 123 6.76 7.92 3.23
C PHE A 123 8.24 8.31 3.34
N LEU A 124 8.83 8.24 4.54
CA LEU A 124 10.27 8.45 4.75
C LEU A 124 11.11 7.36 4.06
N VAL A 125 10.65 6.11 4.06
CA VAL A 125 11.28 5.00 3.31
C VAL A 125 11.28 5.32 1.81
N ALA A 126 10.15 5.76 1.26
CA ALA A 126 10.07 6.14 -0.15
C ALA A 126 11.02 7.31 -0.49
N GLU A 127 11.13 8.30 0.40
CA GLU A 127 12.06 9.42 0.24
C GLU A 127 13.53 8.97 0.31
N ALA A 128 13.88 8.07 1.21
CA ALA A 128 15.22 7.50 1.26
C ALA A 128 15.58 6.79 -0.05
N ILE A 129 14.62 6.04 -0.63
CA ILE A 129 14.79 5.40 -1.94
C ILE A 129 14.94 6.45 -3.07
N ARG A 130 14.20 7.56 -3.02
CA ARG A 130 14.36 8.67 -4.00
C ARG A 130 15.76 9.28 -3.94
N ARG A 131 16.38 9.32 -2.75
CA ARG A 131 17.75 9.77 -2.51
C ARG A 131 18.81 8.69 -2.71
N ASP A 132 18.43 7.58 -3.33
CA ASP A 132 19.32 6.47 -3.70
C ASP A 132 19.99 5.76 -2.50
N PHE A 133 19.36 5.78 -1.32
CA PHE A 133 19.75 4.89 -0.22
C PHE A 133 19.59 3.43 -0.65
N THR A 134 20.53 2.58 -0.25
CA THR A 134 20.45 1.16 -0.61
C THR A 134 19.33 0.45 0.16
N ILE A 135 18.78 -0.60 -0.42
CA ILE A 135 17.77 -1.45 0.23
C ILE A 135 18.34 -2.03 1.54
N GLU A 136 19.61 -2.42 1.52
CA GLU A 136 20.34 -2.97 2.66
C GLU A 136 20.47 -1.96 3.80
N ASP A 137 20.78 -0.70 3.50
CA ASP A 137 20.85 0.38 4.51
C ASP A 137 19.47 0.63 5.13
N ILE A 138 18.43 0.75 4.30
CA ILE A 138 17.07 0.98 4.78
C ILE A 138 16.58 -0.22 5.62
N ASN A 139 16.85 -1.45 5.18
CA ASN A 139 16.52 -2.65 5.95
C ASN A 139 17.23 -2.65 7.31
N SER A 140 18.53 -2.36 7.34
CA SER A 140 19.33 -2.33 8.59
C SER A 140 18.80 -1.33 9.61
N ILE A 141 18.32 -0.16 9.14
CA ILE A 141 17.76 0.92 9.96
C ILE A 141 16.34 0.59 10.41
N THR A 142 15.52 0.07 9.51
CA THR A 142 14.06 -0.03 9.72
C THR A 142 13.60 -1.41 10.19
N GLY A 143 14.34 -2.47 9.86
CA GLY A 143 13.91 -3.85 10.00
C GLY A 143 12.81 -4.26 9.01
N ILE A 144 12.46 -3.42 8.03
CA ILE A 144 11.48 -3.76 6.99
C ILE A 144 12.10 -4.76 6.03
N ASP A 145 11.37 -5.86 5.76
CA ASP A 145 11.84 -6.90 4.85
C ASP A 145 12.16 -6.35 3.45
N ASN A 146 13.26 -6.85 2.88
CA ASN A 146 13.77 -6.43 1.56
C ASN A 146 12.75 -6.62 0.43
N PHE A 147 11.81 -7.57 0.56
CA PHE A 147 10.74 -7.72 -0.42
C PHE A 147 9.92 -6.44 -0.54
N PHE A 148 9.42 -5.91 0.58
CA PHE A 148 8.61 -4.68 0.56
C PHE A 148 9.40 -3.46 0.09
N LEU A 149 10.68 -3.37 0.49
CA LEU A 149 11.55 -2.27 0.07
C LEU A 149 11.79 -2.28 -1.44
N ARG A 150 11.98 -3.47 -2.05
CA ARG A 150 12.12 -3.62 -3.51
C ARG A 150 10.83 -3.25 -4.25
N GLU A 151 9.69 -3.68 -3.74
CA GLU A 151 8.39 -3.33 -4.33
C GLU A 151 8.15 -1.82 -4.31
N ILE A 152 8.48 -1.14 -3.20
CA ILE A 152 8.41 0.33 -3.11
C ILE A 152 9.43 0.97 -4.06
N LYS A 153 10.63 0.42 -4.17
CA LYS A 153 11.65 0.91 -5.09
C LYS A 153 11.18 0.87 -6.54
N GLU A 154 10.52 -0.19 -6.98
CA GLU A 154 9.97 -0.26 -8.34
C GLU A 154 8.91 0.81 -8.60
N ILE A 155 8.09 1.16 -7.60
CA ILE A 155 7.16 2.29 -7.70
C ILE A 155 7.94 3.60 -7.88
N ILE A 156 8.93 3.87 -7.02
CA ILE A 156 9.74 5.09 -7.09
C ILE A 156 10.55 5.18 -8.39
N ASP A 157 11.11 4.07 -8.86
CA ASP A 157 11.83 4.03 -10.14
C ASP A 157 10.88 4.37 -11.31
N THR A 158 9.63 3.90 -11.26
CA THR A 158 8.60 4.25 -12.25
C THR A 158 8.22 5.74 -12.17
N GLU A 159 8.09 6.32 -10.97
CA GLU A 159 7.90 7.77 -10.79
C GLU A 159 9.05 8.55 -11.45
N LYS A 160 10.31 8.16 -11.17
CA LYS A 160 11.51 8.78 -11.77
C LYS A 160 11.48 8.72 -13.31
N LEU A 161 11.03 7.61 -13.91
CA LEU A 161 10.90 7.47 -15.35
C LEU A 161 9.81 8.40 -15.93
N LEU A 162 8.65 8.47 -15.29
CA LEU A 162 7.56 9.35 -15.68
C LEU A 162 7.98 10.83 -15.62
N ILE A 163 8.67 11.24 -14.56
CA ILE A 163 9.21 12.60 -14.43
C ILE A 163 10.23 12.90 -15.56
N LYS A 164 11.13 11.95 -15.85
CA LYS A 164 12.15 12.10 -16.90
C LYS A 164 11.56 12.19 -18.31
N SER A 165 10.34 11.72 -18.53
CA SER A 165 9.67 11.81 -19.83
C SER A 165 9.39 13.27 -20.27
N GLN A 166 9.51 14.24 -19.36
CA GLN A 166 9.31 15.67 -19.61
C GLN A 166 8.01 15.99 -20.38
N GLY A 167 6.96 15.26 -20.09
CA GLY A 167 5.65 15.42 -20.71
C GLY A 167 5.49 14.73 -22.08
N ILE A 168 6.45 13.93 -22.51
CA ILE A 168 6.27 13.01 -23.63
C ILE A 168 5.51 11.79 -23.11
N LEU A 169 4.30 11.58 -23.63
CA LEU A 169 3.44 10.46 -23.24
C LEU A 169 3.85 9.20 -24.02
N ASP A 170 4.80 8.44 -23.46
CA ASP A 170 5.12 7.10 -23.98
C ASP A 170 4.04 6.10 -23.52
N LEU A 171 3.30 5.56 -24.49
CA LEU A 171 2.23 4.60 -24.25
C LEU A 171 2.71 3.36 -23.45
N ASN A 172 3.88 2.83 -23.77
CA ASN A 172 4.39 1.63 -23.10
C ASN A 172 4.70 1.90 -21.63
N LEU A 173 5.34 3.04 -21.33
CA LEU A 173 5.64 3.47 -19.98
C LEU A 173 4.34 3.70 -19.19
N ILE A 174 3.34 4.34 -19.79
CA ILE A 174 2.04 4.57 -19.16
C ILE A 174 1.33 3.25 -18.88
N ILE A 175 1.31 2.30 -19.81
CA ILE A 175 0.72 0.98 -19.59
C ILE A 175 1.45 0.23 -18.47
N GLN A 176 2.78 0.30 -18.40
CA GLN A 176 3.55 -0.28 -17.29
C GLN A 176 3.18 0.37 -15.95
N ALA A 177 3.13 1.69 -15.87
CA ALA A 177 2.70 2.42 -14.68
C ALA A 177 1.28 2.01 -14.25
N LYS A 178 0.34 1.89 -15.20
CA LYS A 178 -1.02 1.41 -14.93
C LYS A 178 -1.04 -0.01 -14.34
N LYS A 179 -0.19 -0.92 -14.83
CA LYS A 179 -0.09 -2.30 -14.32
C LYS A 179 0.47 -2.34 -12.89
N ILE A 180 1.32 -1.39 -12.53
CA ILE A 180 1.85 -1.24 -11.16
C ILE A 180 0.78 -0.69 -10.22
N GLY A 181 -0.20 0.07 -10.72
CA GLY A 181 -1.31 0.64 -9.93
C GLY A 181 -1.39 2.17 -9.95
N PHE A 182 -0.60 2.85 -10.79
CA PHE A 182 -0.67 4.31 -10.89
C PHE A 182 -2.04 4.78 -11.39
N SER A 183 -2.63 5.76 -10.71
CA SER A 183 -3.85 6.44 -11.18
C SER A 183 -3.53 7.37 -12.36
N ASN A 184 -4.55 7.70 -13.16
CA ASN A 184 -4.37 8.68 -14.25
C ASN A 184 -3.95 10.04 -13.69
N THR A 185 -4.54 10.45 -12.57
CA THR A 185 -4.21 11.71 -11.88
C THR A 185 -2.75 11.72 -11.42
N HIS A 186 -2.24 10.62 -10.88
CA HIS A 186 -0.85 10.54 -10.44
C HIS A 186 0.12 10.60 -11.63
N ILE A 187 -0.15 9.85 -12.71
CA ILE A 187 0.66 9.91 -13.93
C ILE A 187 0.65 11.33 -14.51
N ALA A 188 -0.51 11.97 -14.56
CA ALA A 188 -0.69 13.33 -15.06
C ALA A 188 0.16 14.34 -14.25
N SER A 189 0.13 14.25 -12.91
CA SER A 189 0.95 15.08 -12.02
C SER A 189 2.44 14.91 -12.31
N LEU A 190 2.94 13.67 -12.41
CA LEU A 190 4.35 13.39 -12.65
C LEU A 190 4.82 13.83 -14.05
N THR A 191 3.95 13.74 -15.05
CA THR A 191 4.25 14.11 -16.44
C THR A 191 3.89 15.55 -16.79
N LYS A 192 3.31 16.31 -15.85
CA LYS A 192 2.80 17.68 -16.06
C LYS A 192 1.78 17.76 -17.20
N LYS A 193 0.86 16.81 -17.25
CA LYS A 193 -0.25 16.70 -18.18
C LYS A 193 -1.58 16.69 -17.42
N GLU A 194 -2.68 16.71 -18.16
CA GLU A 194 -4.01 16.50 -17.59
C GLU A 194 -4.36 15.02 -17.53
N ALA A 195 -5.17 14.63 -16.57
CA ALA A 195 -5.62 13.23 -16.42
C ALA A 195 -6.41 12.75 -17.63
N GLU A 196 -7.10 13.66 -18.33
CA GLU A 196 -7.84 13.43 -19.56
C GLU A 196 -6.91 13.03 -20.70
N ASP A 197 -5.72 13.65 -20.82
CA ASP A 197 -4.73 13.28 -21.84
C ASP A 197 -4.28 11.81 -21.68
N ILE A 198 -4.09 11.37 -20.43
CA ILE A 198 -3.74 9.98 -20.12
C ILE A 198 -4.88 9.04 -20.47
N TYR A 199 -6.11 9.40 -20.11
CA TYR A 199 -7.31 8.63 -20.43
C TYR A 199 -7.51 8.47 -21.92
N ASP A 200 -7.40 9.56 -22.68
CA ASP A 200 -7.57 9.58 -24.13
C ASP A 200 -6.50 8.75 -24.84
N LEU A 201 -5.24 8.86 -24.41
CA LEU A 201 -4.15 8.06 -24.96
C LEU A 201 -4.41 6.55 -24.78
N LEU A 202 -4.81 6.15 -23.58
CA LEU A 202 -5.12 4.75 -23.26
C LEU A 202 -6.30 4.24 -24.11
N ASN A 203 -7.39 5.01 -24.19
CA ASN A 203 -8.58 4.64 -24.95
C ASN A 203 -8.32 4.52 -26.45
N LYS A 204 -7.59 5.47 -27.06
CA LYS A 204 -7.20 5.43 -28.48
C LYS A 204 -6.41 4.18 -28.83
N ASN A 205 -5.68 3.62 -27.87
CA ASN A 205 -4.85 2.43 -28.07
C ASN A 205 -5.50 1.15 -27.49
N GLY A 206 -6.79 1.18 -27.15
CA GLY A 206 -7.54 0.02 -26.70
C GLY A 206 -7.18 -0.47 -25.29
N ALA A 207 -6.38 0.28 -24.53
CA ALA A 207 -6.04 -0.02 -23.16
C ALA A 207 -7.17 0.47 -22.23
N LYS A 208 -7.98 -0.45 -21.73
CA LYS A 208 -9.12 -0.13 -20.84
C LYS A 208 -8.92 -0.71 -19.46
N ASN A 209 -9.35 0.03 -18.45
CA ASN A 209 -9.51 -0.54 -17.12
C ASN A 209 -10.63 -1.58 -17.15
N ILE A 210 -10.37 -2.73 -16.56
CA ILE A 210 -11.35 -3.81 -16.41
C ILE A 210 -11.60 -4.07 -14.94
N PHE A 211 -12.88 -4.26 -14.60
CA PHE A 211 -13.26 -4.71 -13.27
C PHE A 211 -13.29 -6.24 -13.25
N LYS A 212 -12.71 -6.81 -12.20
CA LYS A 212 -12.75 -8.26 -11.98
C LYS A 212 -13.41 -8.55 -10.64
N ARG A 213 -14.17 -9.64 -10.62
CA ARG A 213 -14.64 -10.23 -9.36
C ARG A 213 -13.46 -10.95 -8.71
N VAL A 214 -13.19 -10.65 -7.44
CA VAL A 214 -12.20 -11.34 -6.63
C VAL A 214 -12.88 -12.42 -5.82
N ASP A 215 -12.44 -13.66 -5.95
CA ASP A 215 -12.83 -14.73 -5.06
C ASP A 215 -11.99 -14.64 -3.78
N THR A 216 -12.58 -14.08 -2.74
CA THR A 216 -11.89 -13.84 -1.47
C THR A 216 -11.69 -15.10 -0.64
N CYS A 217 -12.28 -16.21 -1.04
CA CYS A 217 -12.31 -17.46 -0.25
C CYS A 217 -11.43 -18.56 -0.85
N GLY A 218 -11.01 -18.44 -2.10
CA GLY A 218 -10.24 -19.47 -2.80
C GLY A 218 -11.01 -20.80 -2.96
N ASN A 219 -12.30 -20.70 -3.25
CA ASN A 219 -13.22 -21.85 -3.25
C ASN A 219 -13.46 -22.36 -4.68
#